data_98abe607574f63c9d0a78b6ae5b9a34e
#
_entry.id   98abe607574f63c9d0a78b6ae5b9a34e
#
_cell.length_a   1.000
_cell.length_b   1.000
_cell.length_c   1.000
_cell.angle_alpha   90.00
_cell.angle_beta   90.00
_cell.angle_gamma   90.00
#
_symmetry.space_group_name_H-M   'P 1'
#
loop_
_entity.id
_entity.type
_entity.pdbx_description
1 polymer ?
#
loop_
_entity_poly.entity_id
_entity_poly.type
_entity_poly.pdbx_seq_one_letter_code
_entity_poly.pdbx_strand_id
1 'polypeptide(L)'
;MALKIACGQIEIIAGRPDLNTKKILHHMDMACQNGIDILLLPELAVPGYFLGDLWEQTAFIEDCAAYGDEIIAATENCGELCVIFGNIAVDNSKRNEDGRARKYNAAFAAQHGKLLTNGTLPYDFIVKNALPNYREFDDNRHFYGLRQLALELDKQVAGLHQPLTVTAHGETVKLGLMLCEDGWTENYFLDAVSYTHLRAHETRHDL
;
A
#
# COMPACT_ATOMS: atom_id res chain seq x y z
N MET A 1 21.51 -11.15 11.38
CA MET A 1 21.18 -10.00 12.27
C MET A 1 19.68 -9.98 12.52
N ALA A 2 19.20 -9.30 13.59
CA ALA A 2 17.76 -9.13 13.78
C ALA A 2 17.24 -8.03 12.84
N LEU A 3 16.12 -8.31 12.16
CA LEU A 3 15.45 -7.34 11.29
C LEU A 3 14.87 -6.19 12.12
N LYS A 4 15.17 -4.95 11.76
CA LYS A 4 14.65 -3.75 12.41
C LYS A 4 13.50 -3.17 11.60
N ILE A 5 12.31 -3.19 12.19
CA ILE A 5 11.09 -2.68 11.57
C ILE A 5 10.61 -1.45 12.34
N ALA A 6 10.29 -0.39 11.64
CA ALA A 6 9.64 0.80 12.20
C ALA A 6 8.26 0.98 11.60
N CYS A 7 7.27 1.28 12.47
CA CYS A 7 5.94 1.71 12.05
C CYS A 7 5.90 3.24 12.13
N GLY A 8 5.74 3.89 11.00
CA GLY A 8 5.60 5.33 10.90
C GLY A 8 4.17 5.77 11.22
N GLN A 9 3.94 6.15 12.47
CA GLN A 9 2.67 6.78 12.87
C GLN A 9 2.74 8.27 12.57
N ILE A 10 2.26 8.64 11.38
CA ILE A 10 2.27 10.02 10.90
C ILE A 10 0.84 10.58 10.89
N GLU A 11 0.70 11.86 11.20
CA GLU A 11 -0.56 12.57 11.03
C GLU A 11 -0.82 12.76 9.53
N ILE A 12 -1.80 12.03 9.00
CA ILE A 12 -2.22 12.14 7.60
C ILE A 12 -3.24 13.27 7.45
N ILE A 13 -3.01 14.15 6.49
CA ILE A 13 -3.94 15.22 6.14
C ILE A 13 -4.70 14.79 4.88
N ALA A 14 -5.99 14.52 5.01
CA ALA A 14 -6.84 14.08 3.91
C ALA A 14 -6.84 15.11 2.75
N GLY A 15 -6.64 14.65 1.53
CA GLY A 15 -6.60 15.49 0.33
C GLY A 15 -5.35 16.35 0.18
N ARG A 16 -4.31 16.11 0.98
CA ARG A 16 -3.04 16.87 0.90
C ARG A 16 -1.83 15.94 0.67
N PRO A 17 -1.76 15.32 -0.52
CA PRO A 17 -0.65 14.41 -0.85
C PRO A 17 0.71 15.12 -0.76
N ASP A 18 0.77 16.42 -1.08
CA ASP A 18 1.96 17.26 -0.98
C ASP A 18 2.52 17.35 0.45
N LEU A 19 1.65 17.50 1.45
CA LEU A 19 2.06 17.59 2.87
C LEU A 19 2.38 16.22 3.44
N ASN A 20 1.58 15.21 3.07
CA ASN A 20 1.77 13.85 3.54
C ASN A 20 3.09 13.29 3.02
N THR A 21 3.42 13.49 1.75
CA THR A 21 4.69 13.05 1.16
C THR A 21 5.89 13.69 1.83
N LYS A 22 5.84 14.98 2.15
CA LYS A 22 6.91 15.62 2.93
C LYS A 22 7.14 14.97 4.29
N LYS A 23 6.06 14.59 4.99
CA LYS A 23 6.15 13.86 6.26
C LYS A 23 6.73 12.46 6.05
N ILE A 24 6.30 11.76 5.01
CA ILE A 24 6.82 10.43 4.65
C ILE A 24 8.33 10.51 4.39
N LEU A 25 8.78 11.42 3.55
CA LEU A 25 10.20 11.59 3.23
C LEU A 25 11.04 11.90 4.48
N HIS A 26 10.52 12.76 5.37
CA HIS A 26 11.18 13.02 6.65
C HIS A 26 11.33 11.75 7.52
N HIS A 27 10.30 10.89 7.58
CA HIS A 27 10.38 9.63 8.32
C HIS A 27 11.30 8.62 7.63
N MET A 28 11.42 8.65 6.30
CA MET A 28 12.40 7.87 5.57
C MET A 28 13.83 8.27 5.94
N ASP A 29 14.13 9.58 5.99
CA ASP A 29 15.43 10.09 6.42
C ASP A 29 15.77 9.63 7.84
N MET A 30 14.80 9.71 8.76
CA MET A 30 14.97 9.23 10.13
C MET A 30 15.21 7.71 10.16
N ALA A 31 14.50 6.94 9.38
CA ALA A 31 14.65 5.49 9.29
C ALA A 31 16.05 5.12 8.79
N CYS A 32 16.52 5.78 7.73
CA CYS A 32 17.87 5.59 7.18
C CYS A 32 18.95 5.87 8.24
N GLN A 33 18.84 7.00 8.95
CA GLN A 33 19.81 7.41 9.98
C GLN A 33 19.86 6.45 11.18
N ASN A 34 18.74 5.78 11.49
CA ASN A 34 18.61 4.82 12.58
C ASN A 34 18.88 3.37 12.18
N GLY A 35 19.25 3.12 10.93
CA GLY A 35 19.53 1.78 10.41
C GLY A 35 18.30 0.87 10.50
N ILE A 36 17.15 1.37 10.11
CA ILE A 36 15.90 0.62 9.98
C ILE A 36 15.91 -0.13 8.63
N ASP A 37 15.50 -1.37 8.64
CA ASP A 37 15.44 -2.21 7.44
C ASP A 37 14.11 -2.07 6.70
N ILE A 38 13.01 -1.92 7.45
CA ILE A 38 11.68 -1.78 6.89
C ILE A 38 10.95 -0.62 7.60
N LEU A 39 10.51 0.37 6.82
CA LEU A 39 9.60 1.42 7.28
C LEU A 39 8.20 1.10 6.76
N LEU A 40 7.24 0.87 7.67
CA LEU A 40 5.85 0.63 7.37
C LEU A 40 5.03 1.88 7.66
N LEU A 41 4.31 2.38 6.64
CA LEU A 41 3.45 3.56 6.70
C LEU A 41 1.97 3.16 6.58
N PRO A 42 1.02 4.04 6.97
CA PRO A 42 -0.41 3.73 6.93
C PRO A 42 -0.97 3.44 5.53
N GLU A 43 -2.13 2.79 5.51
CA GLU A 43 -3.00 2.69 4.34
C GLU A 43 -3.34 4.10 3.83
N LEU A 44 -3.32 4.29 2.48
CA LEU A 44 -3.58 5.59 1.85
C LEU A 44 -2.79 6.75 2.47
N ALA A 45 -1.55 6.48 2.89
CA ALA A 45 -0.70 7.48 3.54
C ALA A 45 -0.44 8.73 2.67
N VAL A 46 -0.42 8.58 1.35
CA VAL A 46 -0.20 9.70 0.42
C VAL A 46 -1.47 10.56 0.28
N PRO A 47 -2.62 10.04 -0.16
CA PRO A 47 -3.84 10.85 -0.36
C PRO A 47 -4.59 11.18 0.92
N GLY A 48 -4.52 10.32 1.93
CA GLY A 48 -5.43 10.26 3.06
C GLY A 48 -6.69 9.46 2.76
N TYR A 49 -7.53 9.24 3.77
CA TYR A 49 -8.77 8.49 3.69
C TYR A 49 -9.99 9.45 3.71
N PHE A 50 -11.20 8.94 3.43
CA PHE A 50 -12.47 9.70 3.44
C PHE A 50 -12.50 10.91 2.50
N LEU A 51 -12.07 10.74 1.27
CA LEU A 51 -11.97 11.84 0.30
C LEU A 51 -13.21 12.02 -0.57
N GLY A 52 -14.20 11.11 -0.49
CA GLY A 52 -15.43 11.20 -1.26
C GLY A 52 -15.17 11.38 -2.76
N ASP A 53 -15.80 12.39 -3.36
CA ASP A 53 -15.69 12.62 -4.81
C ASP A 53 -14.31 13.12 -5.27
N LEU A 54 -13.38 13.42 -4.36
CA LEU A 54 -12.00 13.75 -4.73
C LEU A 54 -11.31 12.55 -5.42
N TRP A 55 -11.72 11.31 -5.09
CA TRP A 55 -11.30 10.10 -5.79
C TRP A 55 -11.66 10.06 -7.27
N GLU A 56 -12.52 10.95 -7.76
CA GLU A 56 -12.94 11.03 -9.15
C GLU A 56 -12.26 12.16 -9.92
N GLN A 57 -11.43 12.96 -9.26
CA GLN A 57 -10.70 14.07 -9.88
C GLN A 57 -9.36 13.58 -10.45
N THR A 58 -9.26 13.56 -11.78
CA THR A 58 -8.06 13.08 -12.50
C THR A 58 -6.78 13.77 -12.02
N ALA A 59 -6.79 15.10 -11.90
CA ALA A 59 -5.61 15.85 -11.45
C ALA A 59 -5.15 15.44 -10.04
N PHE A 60 -6.09 15.22 -9.12
CA PHE A 60 -5.74 14.74 -7.78
C PHE A 60 -5.11 13.35 -7.79
N ILE A 61 -5.63 12.47 -8.62
CA ILE A 61 -5.10 11.11 -8.78
C ILE A 61 -3.69 11.13 -9.39
N GLU A 62 -3.48 11.97 -10.41
CA GLU A 62 -2.18 12.17 -11.03
C GLU A 62 -1.15 12.73 -10.03
N ASP A 63 -1.55 13.69 -9.20
CA ASP A 63 -0.72 14.22 -8.12
C ASP A 63 -0.32 13.10 -7.13
N CYS A 64 -1.28 12.26 -6.69
CA CYS A 64 -1.01 11.15 -5.81
C CYS A 64 -0.01 10.14 -6.42
N ALA A 65 -0.10 9.87 -7.72
CA ALA A 65 0.84 9.02 -8.43
C ALA A 65 2.24 9.65 -8.46
N ALA A 66 2.35 10.94 -8.84
CA ALA A 66 3.61 11.66 -8.89
C ALA A 66 4.32 11.72 -7.52
N TYR A 67 3.58 11.94 -6.44
CA TYR A 67 4.12 11.87 -5.08
C TYR A 67 4.51 10.46 -4.66
N GLY A 68 3.81 9.44 -5.14
CA GLY A 68 4.24 8.05 -4.98
C GLY A 68 5.59 7.78 -5.64
N ASP A 69 5.78 8.28 -6.87
CA ASP A 69 7.04 8.16 -7.61
C ASP A 69 8.20 8.89 -6.89
N GLU A 70 7.93 10.05 -6.26
CA GLU A 70 8.92 10.77 -5.44
C GLU A 70 9.39 9.92 -4.24
N ILE A 71 8.46 9.25 -3.54
CA ILE A 71 8.78 8.35 -2.42
C ILE A 71 9.63 7.16 -2.93
N ILE A 72 9.24 6.54 -4.04
CA ILE A 72 9.97 5.42 -4.64
C ILE A 72 11.39 5.84 -4.98
N ALA A 73 11.56 6.96 -5.68
CA ALA A 73 12.86 7.47 -6.08
C ALA A 73 13.74 7.78 -4.86
N ALA A 74 13.18 8.30 -3.78
CA ALA A 74 13.93 8.62 -2.56
C ALA A 74 14.57 7.38 -1.92
N THR A 75 14.04 6.18 -2.13
CA THR A 75 14.63 4.93 -1.61
C THR A 75 15.98 4.60 -2.23
N GLU A 76 16.35 5.18 -3.38
CA GLU A 76 17.65 4.97 -4.03
C GLU A 76 18.83 5.37 -3.13
N ASN A 77 18.62 6.41 -2.30
CA ASN A 77 19.64 6.96 -1.42
C ASN A 77 19.56 6.44 0.03
N CYS A 78 18.69 5.48 0.30
CA CYS A 78 18.40 4.98 1.64
C CYS A 78 19.04 3.60 1.95
N GLY A 79 20.10 3.21 1.23
CA GLY A 79 20.76 1.92 1.43
C GLY A 79 19.79 0.75 1.21
N GLU A 80 19.70 -0.18 2.18
CA GLU A 80 18.79 -1.34 2.10
C GLU A 80 17.40 -1.06 2.71
N LEU A 81 17.04 0.18 3.04
CA LEU A 81 15.72 0.50 3.57
C LEU A 81 14.62 0.13 2.57
N CYS A 82 13.73 -0.75 2.96
CA CYS A 82 12.47 -1.00 2.27
C CYS A 82 11.39 -0.09 2.86
N VAL A 83 10.73 0.70 2.01
CA VAL A 83 9.62 1.58 2.41
C VAL A 83 8.31 1.00 1.89
N ILE A 84 7.35 0.80 2.80
CA ILE A 84 6.00 0.31 2.48
C ILE A 84 5.02 1.43 2.80
N PHE A 85 4.25 1.87 1.80
CA PHE A 85 3.31 2.97 1.95
C PHE A 85 2.00 2.73 1.19
N GLY A 86 0.91 3.27 1.71
CA GLY A 86 -0.40 3.23 1.07
C GLY A 86 -0.60 4.39 0.09
N ASN A 87 -1.10 4.09 -1.09
CA ASN A 87 -1.48 5.08 -2.10
C ASN A 87 -2.63 4.56 -2.97
N ILE A 88 -3.20 5.43 -3.79
CA ILE A 88 -4.10 5.03 -4.87
C ILE A 88 -3.26 4.56 -6.07
N ALA A 89 -3.70 3.48 -6.72
CA ALA A 89 -3.17 3.05 -8.01
C ALA A 89 -4.27 3.09 -9.08
N VAL A 90 -3.90 3.36 -10.33
CA VAL A 90 -4.84 3.46 -11.44
C VAL A 90 -4.40 2.59 -12.61
N ASP A 91 -5.30 1.78 -13.11
CA ASP A 91 -5.14 1.09 -14.39
C ASP A 91 -5.96 1.80 -15.46
N ASN A 92 -5.31 2.64 -16.26
CA ASN A 92 -5.94 3.37 -17.35
C ASN A 92 -6.34 2.48 -18.54
N SER A 93 -5.86 1.26 -18.61
CA SER A 93 -6.24 0.28 -19.64
C SER A 93 -7.56 -0.41 -19.34
N LYS A 94 -8.01 -0.35 -18.08
CA LYS A 94 -9.23 -0.98 -17.60
C LYS A 94 -10.30 0.05 -17.26
N ARG A 95 -11.55 -0.30 -17.53
CA ARG A 95 -12.71 0.53 -17.17
C ARG A 95 -13.67 -0.26 -16.29
N ASN A 96 -14.24 0.43 -15.32
CA ASN A 96 -15.38 -0.06 -14.55
C ASN A 96 -16.67 0.04 -15.39
N GLU A 97 -17.75 -0.53 -14.90
CA GLU A 97 -19.06 -0.51 -15.59
C GLU A 97 -19.58 0.91 -15.87
N ASP A 98 -19.18 1.88 -15.04
CA ASP A 98 -19.50 3.30 -15.19
C ASP A 98 -18.56 4.07 -16.16
N GLY A 99 -17.64 3.36 -16.83
CA GLY A 99 -16.69 3.91 -17.80
C GLY A 99 -15.46 4.60 -17.20
N ARG A 100 -15.35 4.69 -15.88
CA ARG A 100 -14.20 5.29 -15.21
C ARG A 100 -12.98 4.38 -15.25
N ALA A 101 -11.76 4.96 -15.22
CA ALA A 101 -10.53 4.20 -15.07
C ALA A 101 -10.56 3.41 -13.74
N ARG A 102 -10.05 2.19 -13.79
CA ARG A 102 -10.04 1.32 -12.62
C ARG A 102 -9.03 1.82 -11.61
N LYS A 103 -9.47 1.98 -10.37
CA LYS A 103 -8.66 2.46 -9.23
C LYS A 103 -8.56 1.38 -8.17
N TYR A 104 -7.45 1.36 -7.46
CA TYR A 104 -7.15 0.42 -6.40
C TYR A 104 -6.67 1.16 -5.16
N ASN A 105 -7.16 0.78 -4.00
CA ASN A 105 -6.50 1.04 -2.74
C ASN A 105 -5.33 0.05 -2.65
N ALA A 106 -4.11 0.56 -2.61
CA ALA A 106 -2.92 -0.23 -2.84
C ALA A 106 -1.81 0.04 -1.83
N ALA A 107 -1.04 -1.01 -1.52
CA ALA A 107 0.24 -0.88 -0.84
C ALA A 107 1.38 -1.01 -1.85
N PHE A 108 2.28 -0.05 -1.80
CA PHE A 108 3.52 -0.01 -2.56
C PHE A 108 4.67 -0.37 -1.64
N ALA A 109 5.59 -1.19 -2.12
CA ALA A 109 6.83 -1.46 -1.44
C ALA A 109 7.98 -1.07 -2.37
N ALA A 110 8.90 -0.26 -1.88
CA ALA A 110 10.01 0.25 -2.68
C ALA A 110 11.35 0.06 -1.97
N GLN A 111 12.38 -0.28 -2.75
CA GLN A 111 13.75 -0.43 -2.28
C GLN A 111 14.70 -0.11 -3.44
N HIS A 112 15.80 0.60 -3.18
CA HIS A 112 16.80 0.98 -4.20
C HIS A 112 16.21 1.71 -5.42
N GLY A 113 15.26 2.62 -5.21
CA GLY A 113 14.60 3.39 -6.27
C GLY A 113 13.63 2.59 -7.14
N LYS A 114 13.22 1.37 -6.71
CA LYS A 114 12.37 0.47 -7.50
C LYS A 114 11.25 -0.11 -6.66
N LEU A 115 10.12 -0.35 -7.31
CA LEU A 115 9.03 -1.12 -6.74
C LEU A 115 9.39 -2.60 -6.63
N LEU A 116 8.95 -3.20 -5.54
CA LEU A 116 9.02 -4.63 -5.32
C LEU A 116 7.69 -5.27 -5.74
N THR A 117 7.77 -6.34 -6.49
CA THR A 117 6.59 -7.11 -6.93
C THR A 117 6.60 -8.51 -6.33
N ASN A 118 5.41 -9.07 -6.10
CA ASN A 118 5.28 -10.48 -5.71
C ASN A 118 5.30 -11.43 -6.92
N GLY A 119 5.30 -10.90 -8.15
CA GLY A 119 5.36 -11.67 -9.40
C GLY A 119 4.06 -12.41 -9.76
N THR A 120 2.99 -12.29 -8.97
CA THR A 120 1.71 -12.99 -9.21
C THR A 120 0.58 -12.06 -9.62
N LEU A 121 0.65 -10.80 -9.19
CA LEU A 121 -0.22 -9.72 -9.64
C LEU A 121 0.26 -9.16 -10.98
N PRO A 122 -0.65 -8.65 -11.83
CA PRO A 122 -0.28 -7.96 -13.06
C PRO A 122 0.21 -6.52 -12.82
N TYR A 123 0.50 -6.18 -11.57
CA TYR A 123 0.87 -4.85 -11.09
C TYR A 123 2.07 -4.92 -10.15
N ASP A 124 2.79 -3.81 -10.03
CA ASP A 124 3.91 -3.62 -9.11
C ASP A 124 3.45 -3.06 -7.75
N PHE A 125 2.23 -3.39 -7.34
CA PHE A 125 1.66 -3.02 -6.04
C PHE A 125 0.73 -4.13 -5.52
N ILE A 126 0.48 -4.14 -4.23
CA ILE A 126 -0.45 -5.07 -3.58
C ILE A 126 -1.82 -4.42 -3.51
N VAL A 127 -2.83 -5.11 -4.01
CA VAL A 127 -4.22 -4.65 -4.05
C VAL A 127 -4.95 -5.05 -2.77
N LYS A 128 -5.66 -4.10 -2.15
CA LYS A 128 -6.55 -4.38 -1.02
C LYS A 128 -7.63 -5.39 -1.40
N ASN A 129 -7.80 -6.41 -0.57
CA ASN A 129 -8.76 -7.48 -0.82
C ASN A 129 -10.16 -7.16 -0.31
N ALA A 130 -10.28 -6.74 0.94
CA ALA A 130 -11.54 -6.41 1.59
C ALA A 130 -11.79 -4.90 1.50
N LEU A 131 -12.81 -4.52 0.76
CA LEU A 131 -13.25 -3.13 0.62
C LEU A 131 -14.42 -2.90 1.59
N PRO A 132 -14.24 -2.18 2.71
CA PRO A 132 -15.32 -1.90 3.63
C PRO A 132 -16.42 -1.07 2.96
N ASN A 133 -17.66 -1.44 3.21
CA ASN A 133 -18.85 -0.78 2.66
C ASN A 133 -19.97 -0.74 3.73
N TYR A 134 -19.65 -0.18 4.88
CA TYR A 134 -20.54 -0.04 6.02
C TYR A 134 -20.23 1.24 6.79
N ARG A 135 -21.23 1.82 7.45
CA ARG A 135 -21.16 3.12 8.15
C ARG A 135 -20.65 4.21 7.20
N GLU A 136 -19.52 4.84 7.57
CA GLU A 136 -18.84 5.89 6.79
C GLU A 136 -17.98 5.37 5.63
N PHE A 137 -17.80 4.05 5.52
CA PHE A 137 -16.97 3.45 4.48
C PHE A 137 -17.80 3.14 3.23
N ASP A 138 -17.31 3.59 2.07
CA ASP A 138 -17.88 3.31 0.75
C ASP A 138 -16.80 2.93 -0.29
N ASP A 139 -15.81 2.19 0.14
CA ASP A 139 -14.64 1.81 -0.67
C ASP A 139 -15.02 1.17 -2.01
N ASN A 140 -16.08 0.36 -2.02
CA ASN A 140 -16.58 -0.29 -3.25
C ASN A 140 -17.05 0.69 -4.32
N ARG A 141 -17.38 1.93 -3.96
CA ARG A 141 -17.76 2.97 -4.92
C ARG A 141 -16.55 3.47 -5.71
N HIS A 142 -15.37 3.43 -5.10
CA HIS A 142 -14.16 4.07 -5.63
C HIS A 142 -13.11 3.08 -6.10
N PHE A 143 -13.00 1.93 -5.46
CA PHE A 143 -11.91 1.00 -5.65
C PHE A 143 -12.36 -0.37 -6.15
N TYR A 144 -11.49 -1.01 -6.90
CA TYR A 144 -11.63 -2.39 -7.36
C TYR A 144 -10.81 -3.32 -6.45
N GLY A 145 -11.47 -4.32 -5.87
CA GLY A 145 -10.83 -5.18 -4.88
C GLY A 145 -10.09 -6.37 -5.49
N LEU A 146 -9.17 -6.96 -4.71
CA LEU A 146 -8.42 -8.14 -5.14
C LEU A 146 -9.32 -9.34 -5.48
N ARG A 147 -10.45 -9.52 -4.78
CA ARG A 147 -11.42 -10.59 -5.10
C ARG A 147 -12.00 -10.46 -6.50
N GLN A 148 -12.36 -9.23 -6.89
CA GLN A 148 -12.89 -8.95 -8.23
C GLN A 148 -11.80 -9.19 -9.28
N LEU A 149 -10.57 -8.74 -9.01
CA LEU A 149 -9.42 -8.99 -9.88
C LEU A 149 -9.12 -10.50 -10.02
N ALA A 150 -9.21 -11.25 -8.93
CA ALA A 150 -9.00 -12.70 -8.94
C ALA A 150 -10.01 -13.43 -9.84
N LEU A 151 -11.29 -13.05 -9.73
CA LEU A 151 -12.35 -13.58 -10.60
C LEU A 151 -12.09 -13.24 -12.09
N GLU A 152 -11.69 -12.00 -12.38
CA GLU A 152 -11.36 -11.58 -13.75
C GLU A 152 -10.19 -12.38 -14.36
N LEU A 153 -9.20 -12.71 -13.51
CA LEU A 153 -8.01 -13.45 -13.94
C LEU A 153 -8.17 -14.97 -13.88
N ASP A 154 -9.34 -15.46 -13.49
CA ASP A 154 -9.61 -16.90 -13.24
C ASP A 154 -8.58 -17.51 -12.27
N LYS A 155 -8.32 -16.79 -11.16
CA LYS A 155 -7.37 -17.17 -10.10
C LYS A 155 -8.02 -17.12 -8.72
N GLN A 156 -7.41 -17.81 -7.78
CA GLN A 156 -7.75 -17.68 -6.37
C GLN A 156 -7.02 -16.48 -5.76
N VAL A 157 -7.65 -15.81 -4.79
CA VAL A 157 -7.05 -14.68 -4.05
C VAL A 157 -5.70 -15.07 -3.45
N ALA A 158 -5.62 -16.24 -2.80
CA ALA A 158 -4.37 -16.76 -2.23
C ALA A 158 -3.24 -16.91 -3.25
N GLY A 159 -3.57 -17.25 -4.50
CA GLY A 159 -2.59 -17.34 -5.59
C GLY A 159 -2.04 -15.98 -6.05
N LEU A 160 -2.81 -14.92 -5.88
CA LEU A 160 -2.39 -13.54 -6.21
C LEU A 160 -1.71 -12.84 -5.04
N HIS A 161 -2.15 -13.11 -3.82
CA HIS A 161 -1.62 -12.50 -2.59
C HIS A 161 -0.41 -13.26 -2.06
N GLN A 162 0.65 -13.27 -2.84
CA GLN A 162 1.92 -13.89 -2.44
C GLN A 162 2.84 -12.88 -1.77
N PRO A 163 3.75 -13.31 -0.89
CA PRO A 163 4.65 -12.40 -0.20
C PRO A 163 5.63 -11.72 -1.15
N LEU A 164 5.98 -10.49 -0.81
CA LEU A 164 7.07 -9.76 -1.42
C LEU A 164 8.41 -10.31 -0.93
N THR A 165 9.44 -10.13 -1.75
CA THR A 165 10.81 -10.44 -1.39
C THR A 165 11.58 -9.13 -1.17
N VAL A 166 12.14 -8.98 0.03
CA VAL A 166 12.92 -7.81 0.45
C VAL A 166 14.33 -8.25 0.78
N THR A 167 15.34 -7.44 0.45
CA THR A 167 16.74 -7.67 0.86
C THR A 167 17.03 -6.86 2.11
N ALA A 168 17.56 -7.52 3.16
CA ALA A 168 18.02 -6.88 4.38
C ALA A 168 19.29 -7.59 4.88
N HIS A 169 20.34 -6.84 5.17
CA HIS A 169 21.64 -7.37 5.63
C HIS A 169 22.25 -8.45 4.70
N GLY A 170 22.02 -8.33 3.39
CA GLY A 170 22.45 -9.32 2.41
C GLY A 170 21.65 -10.63 2.42
N GLU A 171 20.58 -10.71 3.21
CA GLU A 171 19.66 -11.86 3.27
C GLU A 171 18.32 -11.51 2.62
N THR A 172 17.61 -12.54 2.18
CA THR A 172 16.29 -12.40 1.58
C THR A 172 15.21 -12.67 2.62
N VAL A 173 14.30 -11.72 2.79
CA VAL A 173 13.15 -11.80 3.70
C VAL A 173 11.85 -11.78 2.90
N LYS A 174 10.91 -12.65 3.26
CA LYS A 174 9.57 -12.67 2.66
C LYS A 174 8.58 -11.94 3.55
N LEU A 175 7.88 -10.96 2.97
CA LEU A 175 6.88 -10.13 3.66
C LEU A 175 5.49 -10.35 3.06
N GLY A 176 4.53 -10.78 3.88
CA GLY A 176 3.12 -10.72 3.56
C GLY A 176 2.55 -9.35 3.95
N LEU A 177 1.87 -8.67 3.04
CA LEU A 177 1.23 -7.38 3.29
C LEU A 177 -0.29 -7.52 3.32
N MET A 178 -0.92 -6.90 4.30
CA MET A 178 -2.38 -6.79 4.42
C MET A 178 -2.76 -5.34 4.69
N LEU A 179 -3.84 -4.88 4.08
CA LEU A 179 -4.31 -3.51 4.24
C LEU A 179 -5.58 -3.51 5.11
N CYS A 180 -5.48 -2.94 6.31
CA CYS A 180 -6.58 -2.63 7.24
C CYS A 180 -7.63 -3.77 7.34
N GLU A 181 -8.77 -3.65 6.66
CA GLU A 181 -9.88 -4.60 6.67
C GLU A 181 -9.48 -6.03 6.28
N ASP A 182 -8.44 -6.19 5.49
CA ASP A 182 -7.91 -7.51 5.13
C ASP A 182 -7.53 -8.34 6.36
N GLY A 183 -7.11 -7.68 7.43
CA GLY A 183 -6.74 -8.32 8.68
C GLY A 183 -7.92 -8.71 9.59
N TRP A 184 -9.16 -8.39 9.22
CA TRP A 184 -10.36 -8.70 10.00
C TRP A 184 -11.17 -9.88 9.44
N THR A 185 -10.85 -10.37 8.25
CA THR A 185 -11.54 -11.49 7.61
C THR A 185 -10.88 -12.82 7.98
N GLU A 186 -11.61 -13.69 8.69
CA GLU A 186 -11.10 -14.99 9.20
C GLU A 186 -10.50 -15.87 8.10
N ASN A 187 -11.13 -15.94 6.94
CA ASN A 187 -10.70 -16.80 5.83
C ASN A 187 -9.41 -16.31 5.13
N TYR A 188 -9.01 -15.08 5.34
CA TYR A 188 -7.80 -14.53 4.75
C TYR A 188 -6.54 -14.92 5.53
N PHE A 189 -6.68 -15.14 6.82
CA PHE A 189 -5.57 -15.50 7.71
C PHE A 189 -5.08 -16.94 7.52
N LEU A 190 -5.95 -17.86 7.17
CA LEU A 190 -5.62 -19.29 7.15
C LEU A 190 -4.63 -19.63 6.03
N ASP A 191 -4.68 -18.92 4.91
CA ASP A 191 -3.78 -19.14 3.77
C ASP A 191 -2.46 -18.37 3.89
N ALA A 192 -2.41 -17.34 4.74
CA ALA A 192 -1.26 -16.45 4.89
C ALA A 192 -0.35 -16.78 6.10
N VAL A 193 -0.70 -17.78 6.92
CA VAL A 193 -0.06 -18.07 8.23
C VAL A 193 1.41 -18.52 8.13
N SER A 194 1.91 -18.86 6.95
CA SER A 194 3.30 -19.31 6.77
C SER A 194 4.33 -18.17 6.67
N TYR A 195 3.90 -16.89 6.77
CA TYR A 195 4.75 -15.72 6.52
C TYR A 195 4.81 -14.79 7.73
N THR A 196 5.91 -14.03 7.86
CA THR A 196 5.98 -12.91 8.80
C THR A 196 5.03 -11.81 8.33
N HIS A 197 4.01 -11.51 9.14
CA HIS A 197 2.99 -10.52 8.81
C HIS A 197 3.34 -9.18 9.41
N LEU A 198 3.37 -8.14 8.57
CA LEU A 198 3.39 -6.75 9.00
C LEU A 198 2.03 -6.12 8.68
N ARG A 199 1.41 -5.56 9.68
CA ARG A 199 0.13 -4.89 9.57
C ARG A 199 0.30 -3.40 9.80
N ALA A 200 -0.07 -2.58 8.82
CA ALA A 200 -0.25 -1.16 9.02
C ALA A 200 -1.57 -0.94 9.79
N HIS A 201 -1.48 -0.44 11.00
CA HIS A 201 -2.65 -0.02 11.78
C HIS A 201 -2.79 1.50 11.71
N GLU A 202 -3.95 1.97 11.29
CA GLU A 202 -4.39 3.29 11.70
C GLU A 202 -4.75 3.22 13.17
N THR A 203 -4.16 4.11 13.97
CA THR A 203 -4.65 4.33 15.34
C THR A 203 -5.97 5.07 15.21
N ARG A 204 -7.05 4.35 15.49
CA ARG A 204 -8.37 4.94 15.67
C ARG A 204 -8.30 5.84 16.91
N HIS A 205 -8.39 7.13 16.73
CA HIS A 205 -8.76 8.00 17.83
C HIS A 205 -10.24 7.77 18.09
N ASP A 206 -10.54 7.05 19.15
CA ASP A 206 -11.90 7.00 19.68
C ASP A 206 -12.24 8.42 20.14
N LEU A 207 -13.26 9.00 19.50
CA LEU A 207 -13.95 10.23 19.93
C LEU A 207 -14.89 9.88 21.07
#